data_d8d64573897e9def3358f4314f4d74ab
#
_entry.id   d8d64573897e9def3358f4314f4d74ab
#
_cell.length_a   1.000
_cell.length_b   1.000
_cell.length_c   1.000
_cell.angle_alpha   90.00
_cell.angle_beta   90.00
_cell.angle_gamma   90.00
#
_symmetry.space_group_name_H-M   'P 1'
#
loop_
_entity.id
_entity.type
_entity.pdbx_description
1 polymer ?
#
loop_
_entity_poly.entity_id
_entity_poly.type
_entity_poly.pdbx_seq_one_letter_code
_entity_poly.pdbx_strand_id
1 'polypeptide(L)'
;MFQITPYHSSEYEKWNAFVERSKNATFLFDRHYMDYHADRFQDASLMFYLEGRLFALLPAHKDGDTLCSHNGLTYGGLIMDEKATAERISVLFAEMNDYLRNQGFGTVFYKPVPWIYHQYAAEEDLYALYNVCKAQLVGRDVAAVTCKNYLLQW
;
A
#
# COMPACT_ATOMS: atom_id res chain seq x y z
N MET A 1 10.96 -0.80 -15.91
CA MET A 1 11.17 -2.14 -15.36
C MET A 1 11.44 -2.04 -13.87
N PHE A 2 10.59 -2.61 -13.06
CA PHE A 2 10.75 -2.62 -11.60
C PHE A 2 11.42 -3.90 -11.12
N GLN A 3 12.32 -3.76 -10.16
CA GLN A 3 12.77 -4.90 -9.36
C GLN A 3 11.85 -5.00 -8.14
N ILE A 4 11.19 -6.14 -7.98
CA ILE A 4 10.24 -6.40 -6.90
C ILE A 4 10.89 -7.40 -5.93
N THR A 5 11.00 -7.00 -4.67
CA THR A 5 11.58 -7.84 -3.62
C THR A 5 10.65 -7.94 -2.41
N PRO A 6 10.56 -9.10 -1.76
CA PRO A 6 9.90 -9.16 -0.46
C PRO A 6 10.69 -8.36 0.57
N TYR A 7 9.97 -7.81 1.54
CA TYR A 7 10.59 -7.16 2.68
C TYR A 7 11.30 -8.18 3.59
N HIS A 8 12.47 -7.82 4.06
CA HIS A 8 13.22 -8.52 5.11
C HIS A 8 13.61 -7.55 6.22
N SER A 9 13.77 -8.06 7.45
CA SER A 9 14.12 -7.23 8.61
C SER A 9 15.41 -6.44 8.44
N SER A 10 16.33 -6.89 7.60
CA SER A 10 17.55 -6.16 7.23
C SER A 10 17.27 -4.84 6.49
N GLU A 11 16.08 -4.66 5.93
CA GLU A 11 15.64 -3.47 5.22
C GLU A 11 14.81 -2.50 6.09
N TYR A 12 14.75 -2.74 7.39
CA TYR A 12 13.97 -1.97 8.36
C TYR A 12 14.21 -0.44 8.26
N GLU A 13 15.45 -0.03 8.30
CA GLU A 13 15.84 1.39 8.23
C GLU A 13 15.41 2.02 6.89
N LYS A 14 15.64 1.30 5.81
CA LYS A 14 15.28 1.77 4.45
C LYS A 14 13.77 1.89 4.27
N TRP A 15 13.02 0.94 4.79
CA TRP A 15 11.56 0.97 4.80
C TRP A 15 11.04 2.20 5.54
N ASN A 16 11.47 2.40 6.79
CA ASN A 16 11.00 3.52 7.62
C ASN A 16 11.40 4.88 7.04
N ALA A 17 12.61 5.00 6.49
CA ALA A 17 13.04 6.23 5.81
C ALA A 17 12.15 6.56 4.59
N PHE A 18 11.68 5.53 3.87
CA PHE A 18 10.74 5.74 2.77
C PHE A 18 9.37 6.20 3.28
N VAL A 19 8.86 5.57 4.33
CA VAL A 19 7.58 5.95 4.96
C VAL A 19 7.58 7.43 5.35
N GLU A 20 8.65 7.90 5.99
CA GLU A 20 8.79 9.30 6.42
C GLU A 20 8.71 10.31 5.27
N ARG A 21 9.30 9.99 4.10
CA ARG A 21 9.30 10.89 2.94
C ARG A 21 8.17 10.69 1.97
N SER A 22 7.31 9.70 2.22
CA SER A 22 6.20 9.38 1.32
C SER A 22 5.12 10.46 1.32
N LYS A 23 4.34 10.50 0.24
CA LYS A 23 3.23 11.46 0.14
C LYS A 23 1.91 10.95 0.71
N ASN A 24 1.80 9.66 1.03
CA ASN A 24 0.53 9.05 1.46
C ASN A 24 0.65 8.07 2.63
N ALA A 25 1.82 7.89 3.23
CA ALA A 25 1.95 7.03 4.40
C ALA A 25 1.53 7.74 5.68
N THR A 26 1.18 6.91 6.66
CA THR A 26 0.97 7.31 8.05
C THR A 26 1.85 6.45 8.96
N PHE A 27 1.85 6.74 10.26
CA PHE A 27 2.61 5.99 11.27
C PHE A 27 2.28 4.48 11.28
N LEU A 28 1.10 4.09 10.77
CA LEU A 28 0.69 2.69 10.69
C LEU A 28 1.67 1.83 9.87
N PHE A 29 2.38 2.44 8.93
CA PHE A 29 3.30 1.74 8.04
C PHE A 29 4.74 1.74 8.53
N ASP A 30 5.05 2.41 9.63
CA ASP A 30 6.33 2.27 10.31
C ASP A 30 6.49 0.82 10.79
N ARG A 31 7.63 0.21 10.52
CA ARG A 31 7.88 -1.19 10.88
C ARG A 31 7.87 -1.43 12.37
N HIS A 32 8.24 -0.43 13.15
CA HIS A 32 8.13 -0.55 14.60
C HIS A 32 6.68 -0.82 15.03
N TYR A 33 5.72 -0.15 14.38
CA TYR A 33 4.30 -0.38 14.65
C TYR A 33 3.78 -1.66 14.00
N MET A 34 4.12 -1.92 12.73
CA MET A 34 3.67 -3.11 12.00
C MET A 34 4.16 -4.40 12.65
N ASP A 35 5.44 -4.45 13.04
CA ASP A 35 6.08 -5.63 13.57
C ASP A 35 5.60 -5.98 15.00
N TYR A 36 4.98 -5.04 15.70
CA TYR A 36 4.35 -5.29 17.00
C TYR A 36 3.24 -6.36 16.91
N HIS A 37 2.59 -6.49 15.77
CA HIS A 37 1.54 -7.47 15.51
C HIS A 37 1.98 -8.59 14.55
N ALA A 38 3.26 -8.76 14.34
CA ALA A 38 3.81 -9.71 13.36
C ALA A 38 3.45 -11.17 13.64
N ASP A 39 3.15 -11.51 14.88
CA ASP A 39 2.73 -12.86 15.29
C ASP A 39 1.37 -13.28 14.72
N ARG A 40 0.55 -12.33 14.27
CA ARG A 40 -0.82 -12.58 13.78
C ARG A 40 -0.92 -12.73 12.28
N PHE A 41 0.08 -12.22 11.54
CA PHE A 41 0.02 -12.14 10.08
C PHE A 41 1.32 -12.61 9.46
N GLN A 42 1.21 -13.43 8.42
CA GLN A 42 2.37 -13.79 7.61
C GLN A 42 2.73 -12.60 6.71
N ASP A 43 3.78 -11.88 7.05
CA ASP A 43 4.23 -10.73 6.27
C ASP A 43 4.56 -11.15 4.83
N ALA A 44 3.99 -10.43 3.89
CA ALA A 44 4.23 -10.56 2.46
C ALA A 44 4.41 -9.18 1.83
N SER A 45 4.90 -8.21 2.61
CA SER A 45 5.16 -6.85 2.14
C SER A 45 6.20 -6.83 1.04
N LEU A 46 6.00 -5.92 0.09
CA LEU A 46 6.85 -5.79 -1.09
C LEU A 46 7.55 -4.43 -1.14
N MET A 47 8.75 -4.44 -1.68
CA MET A 47 9.56 -3.27 -1.95
C MET A 47 9.81 -3.19 -3.47
N PHE A 48 9.54 -2.03 -4.05
CA PHE A 48 9.67 -1.81 -5.48
C PHE A 48 10.82 -0.86 -5.75
N TYR A 49 11.76 -1.31 -6.57
CA TYR A 49 12.93 -0.52 -6.96
C TYR A 49 12.84 -0.15 -8.43
N LEU A 50 13.13 1.09 -8.75
CA LEU A 50 13.29 1.59 -10.11
C LEU A 50 14.70 2.15 -10.27
N GLU A 51 15.45 1.61 -11.24
CA GLU A 51 16.84 2.02 -11.49
C GLU A 51 17.72 1.98 -10.22
N GLY A 52 17.55 0.94 -9.41
CA GLY A 52 18.30 0.72 -8.17
C GLY A 52 17.88 1.59 -6.99
N ARG A 53 16.84 2.41 -7.13
CA ARG A 53 16.32 3.26 -6.04
C ARG A 53 14.96 2.77 -5.58
N LEU A 54 14.76 2.78 -4.27
CA LEU A 54 13.46 2.46 -3.69
C LEU A 54 12.43 3.48 -4.16
N PHE A 55 11.37 2.97 -4.80
CA PHE A 55 10.35 3.77 -5.48
C PHE A 55 8.98 3.70 -4.82
N ALA A 56 8.60 2.53 -4.28
CA ALA A 56 7.34 2.33 -3.60
C ALA A 56 7.41 1.15 -2.63
N LEU A 57 6.47 1.12 -1.69
CA LEU A 57 6.29 0.02 -0.73
C LEU A 57 4.84 -0.46 -0.77
N LEU A 58 4.64 -1.76 -0.57
CA LEU A 58 3.31 -2.33 -0.37
C LEU A 58 3.29 -3.09 0.95
N PRO A 59 2.75 -2.52 2.02
CA PRO A 59 2.46 -3.26 3.24
C PRO A 59 1.43 -4.34 2.94
N ALA A 60 1.78 -5.59 3.17
CA ALA A 60 0.90 -6.71 2.85
C ALA A 60 1.14 -7.93 3.73
N HIS A 61 0.14 -8.78 3.81
CA HIS A 61 0.27 -10.11 4.39
C HIS A 61 -0.37 -11.15 3.47
N LYS A 62 0.03 -12.40 3.68
CA LYS A 62 -0.50 -13.54 2.95
C LYS A 62 -1.60 -14.21 3.75
N ASP A 63 -2.72 -14.50 3.10
CA ASP A 63 -3.81 -15.32 3.62
C ASP A 63 -4.21 -16.34 2.54
N GLY A 64 -3.77 -17.59 2.71
CA GLY A 64 -3.93 -18.62 1.70
C GLY A 64 -3.19 -18.26 0.41
N ASP A 65 -3.92 -18.15 -0.69
CA ASP A 65 -3.43 -17.67 -1.99
C ASP A 65 -3.74 -16.19 -2.25
N THR A 66 -4.22 -15.47 -1.24
CA THR A 66 -4.57 -14.05 -1.33
C THR A 66 -3.48 -13.19 -0.73
N LEU A 67 -3.05 -12.18 -1.49
CA LEU A 67 -2.27 -11.08 -0.96
C LEU A 67 -3.22 -10.00 -0.47
N CYS A 68 -3.17 -9.69 0.83
CA CYS A 68 -3.98 -8.63 1.43
C CYS A 68 -3.12 -7.41 1.71
N SER A 69 -3.56 -6.24 1.33
CA SER A 69 -2.90 -4.99 1.72
C SER A 69 -3.23 -4.68 3.19
N HIS A 70 -2.71 -5.49 4.03
CA HIS A 70 -2.64 -5.55 5.48
C HIS A 70 -3.97 -5.40 6.25
N ASN A 71 -4.71 -6.53 6.39
CA ASN A 71 -5.97 -6.57 7.18
C ASN A 71 -5.79 -6.24 8.67
N GLY A 72 -4.58 -6.36 9.21
CA GLY A 72 -4.25 -5.95 10.58
C GLY A 72 -4.17 -4.43 10.79
N LEU A 73 -4.19 -3.66 9.71
CA LEU A 73 -4.20 -2.21 9.75
C LEU A 73 -5.56 -1.68 9.27
N THR A 74 -5.90 -0.47 9.69
CA THR A 74 -7.16 0.17 9.29
C THR A 74 -7.24 0.35 7.77
N TYR A 75 -6.11 0.64 7.15
CA TYR A 75 -5.94 0.77 5.69
C TYR A 75 -4.52 0.33 5.31
N GLY A 76 -4.30 0.09 4.03
CA GLY A 76 -3.03 -0.33 3.49
C GLY A 76 -2.75 0.35 2.17
N GLY A 77 -2.44 -0.44 1.14
CA GLY A 77 -2.21 0.06 -0.21
C GLY A 77 -0.77 0.47 -0.48
N LEU A 78 -0.54 0.92 -1.70
CA LEU A 78 0.79 1.30 -2.16
C LEU A 78 1.23 2.62 -1.53
N ILE A 79 2.40 2.60 -0.92
CA ILE A 79 3.05 3.79 -0.35
C ILE A 79 3.96 4.39 -1.41
N MET A 80 3.75 5.66 -1.70
CA MET A 80 4.39 6.37 -2.82
C MET A 80 5.04 7.66 -2.35
N ASP A 81 6.08 8.08 -3.06
CA ASP A 81 6.68 9.40 -2.89
C ASP A 81 6.33 10.34 -4.07
N GLU A 82 6.92 11.52 -4.08
CA GLU A 82 6.68 12.55 -5.10
C GLU A 82 7.03 12.12 -6.54
N LYS A 83 7.79 11.03 -6.72
CA LYS A 83 8.21 10.52 -8.05
C LYS A 83 7.15 9.64 -8.69
N ALA A 84 6.11 9.26 -7.94
CA ALA A 84 5.01 8.50 -8.47
C ALA A 84 4.22 9.33 -9.49
N THR A 85 3.99 8.71 -10.64
CA THR A 85 3.11 9.23 -11.69
C THR A 85 2.14 8.13 -12.09
N ALA A 86 0.98 8.49 -12.63
CA ALA A 86 -0.01 7.52 -13.07
C ALA A 86 0.57 6.50 -14.05
N GLU A 87 1.45 6.94 -14.96
CA GLU A 87 2.13 6.07 -15.92
C GLU A 87 3.04 5.05 -15.21
N ARG A 88 3.94 5.51 -14.32
CA ARG A 88 4.87 4.64 -13.61
C ARG A 88 4.15 3.66 -12.71
N ILE A 89 3.13 4.11 -12.00
CA ILE A 89 2.34 3.24 -11.13
C ILE A 89 1.54 2.22 -11.94
N SER A 90 1.04 2.58 -13.13
CA SER A 90 0.40 1.62 -14.03
C SER A 90 1.34 0.51 -14.45
N VAL A 91 2.58 0.84 -14.80
CA VAL A 91 3.62 -0.16 -15.12
C VAL A 91 3.94 -1.02 -13.89
N LEU A 92 4.09 -0.40 -12.72
CA LEU A 92 4.34 -1.11 -11.46
C LEU A 92 3.24 -2.15 -11.18
N PHE A 93 1.98 -1.78 -11.31
CA PHE A 93 0.86 -2.70 -11.08
C PHE A 93 0.83 -3.85 -12.08
N ALA A 94 1.14 -3.59 -13.35
CA ALA A 94 1.22 -4.65 -14.36
C ALA A 94 2.34 -5.66 -14.01
N GLU A 95 3.53 -5.17 -13.69
CA GLU A 95 4.67 -6.01 -13.32
C GLU A 95 4.44 -6.73 -11.97
N MET A 96 3.81 -6.06 -11.01
CA MET A 96 3.42 -6.66 -9.73
C MET A 96 2.43 -7.81 -9.91
N ASN A 97 1.44 -7.66 -10.78
CA ASN A 97 0.47 -8.72 -11.06
C ASN A 97 1.17 -9.97 -11.62
N ASP A 98 2.12 -9.80 -12.54
CA ASP A 98 2.89 -10.92 -13.09
C ASP A 98 3.78 -11.55 -12.02
N TYR A 99 4.44 -10.75 -11.20
CA TYR A 99 5.25 -11.22 -10.08
C TYR A 99 4.42 -12.05 -9.10
N LEU A 100 3.27 -11.53 -8.66
CA LEU A 100 2.40 -12.21 -7.70
C LEU A 100 1.84 -13.51 -8.25
N ARG A 101 1.45 -13.52 -9.52
CA ARG A 101 0.99 -14.74 -10.20
C ARG A 101 2.10 -15.82 -10.22
N ASN A 102 3.33 -15.43 -10.48
CA ASN A 102 4.48 -16.32 -10.46
C ASN A 102 4.83 -16.82 -9.05
N GLN A 103 4.46 -16.06 -8.01
CA GLN A 103 4.59 -16.46 -6.60
C GLN A 103 3.43 -17.33 -6.09
N GLY A 104 2.46 -17.64 -6.94
CA GLY A 104 1.33 -18.50 -6.59
C GLY A 104 0.13 -17.78 -5.96
N PHE A 105 0.09 -16.45 -6.00
CA PHE A 105 -1.09 -15.71 -5.56
C PHE A 105 -2.18 -15.74 -6.63
N GLY A 106 -3.41 -16.08 -6.21
CA GLY A 106 -4.58 -16.09 -7.08
C GLY A 106 -5.41 -14.82 -6.98
N THR A 107 -5.32 -14.12 -5.85
CA THR A 107 -6.14 -12.93 -5.56
C THR A 107 -5.33 -11.86 -4.84
N VAL A 108 -5.65 -10.62 -5.11
CA VAL A 108 -5.15 -9.46 -4.35
C VAL A 108 -6.35 -8.73 -3.76
N PHE A 109 -6.38 -8.58 -2.44
CA PHE A 109 -7.35 -7.76 -1.74
C PHE A 109 -6.67 -6.44 -1.33
N TYR A 110 -7.10 -5.34 -1.93
CA TYR A 110 -6.43 -4.04 -1.83
C TYR A 110 -7.31 -3.01 -1.13
N LYS A 111 -6.79 -2.44 -0.05
CA LYS A 111 -7.41 -1.32 0.66
C LYS A 111 -6.51 -0.09 0.49
N PRO A 112 -6.90 0.92 -0.28
CA PRO A 112 -6.06 2.11 -0.45
C PRO A 112 -6.01 2.95 0.82
N VAL A 113 -4.94 3.73 0.96
CA VAL A 113 -4.89 4.78 1.97
C VAL A 113 -5.95 5.83 1.64
N PRO A 114 -6.87 6.17 2.57
CA PRO A 114 -7.85 7.21 2.32
C PRO A 114 -7.20 8.56 2.01
N TRP A 115 -7.74 9.28 1.03
CA TRP A 115 -7.20 10.56 0.57
C TRP A 115 -7.03 11.62 1.67
N ILE A 116 -7.87 11.56 2.71
CA ILE A 116 -7.82 12.50 3.85
C ILE A 116 -6.52 12.42 4.65
N TYR A 117 -5.77 11.31 4.53
CA TYR A 117 -4.48 11.12 5.18
C TYR A 117 -3.29 11.44 4.27
N HIS A 118 -3.53 11.73 3.01
CA HIS A 118 -2.46 12.08 2.08
C HIS A 118 -1.88 13.45 2.42
N GLN A 119 -0.57 13.56 2.42
CA GLN A 119 0.13 14.85 2.52
C GLN A 119 0.06 15.60 1.20
N TYR A 120 0.14 14.87 0.09
CA TYR A 120 -0.06 15.34 -1.28
C TYR A 120 -0.97 14.36 -2.00
N ALA A 121 -1.67 14.81 -3.03
CA ALA A 121 -2.53 13.94 -3.84
C ALA A 121 -1.78 12.66 -4.27
N ALA A 122 -2.34 11.50 -4.00
CA ALA A 122 -1.69 10.20 -4.17
C ALA A 122 -2.72 9.12 -4.55
N GLU A 123 -3.45 9.34 -5.65
CA GLU A 123 -4.47 8.41 -6.13
C GLU A 123 -4.05 7.66 -7.40
N GLU A 124 -2.75 7.64 -7.70
CA GLU A 124 -2.19 6.93 -8.85
C GLU A 124 -2.45 5.43 -8.79
N ASP A 125 -2.51 4.87 -7.58
CA ASP A 125 -2.87 3.46 -7.35
C ASP A 125 -4.32 3.17 -7.74
N LEU A 126 -5.25 4.06 -7.40
CA LEU A 126 -6.66 3.92 -7.81
C LEU A 126 -6.80 3.95 -9.32
N TYR A 127 -6.05 4.82 -10.00
CA TYR A 127 -6.02 4.87 -11.46
C TYR A 127 -5.51 3.54 -12.04
N ALA A 128 -4.43 2.98 -11.50
CA ALA A 128 -3.88 1.71 -11.95
C ALA A 128 -4.82 0.53 -11.67
N LEU A 129 -5.45 0.49 -10.50
CA LEU A 129 -6.44 -0.53 -10.16
C LEU A 129 -7.60 -0.55 -11.17
N TYR A 130 -8.08 0.61 -11.57
CA TYR A 130 -9.16 0.72 -12.55
C TYR A 130 -8.69 0.38 -13.97
N ASN A 131 -7.62 1.01 -14.44
CA ASN A 131 -7.22 0.93 -15.84
C ASN A 131 -6.38 -0.31 -16.19
N VAL A 132 -5.53 -0.76 -15.29
CA VAL A 132 -4.61 -1.89 -15.51
C VAL A 132 -5.19 -3.19 -14.97
N CYS A 133 -5.56 -3.18 -13.68
CA CYS A 133 -6.00 -4.40 -13.01
C CYS A 133 -7.45 -4.75 -13.29
N LYS A 134 -8.27 -3.80 -13.77
CA LYS A 134 -9.73 -3.97 -13.90
C LYS A 134 -10.34 -4.48 -12.59
N ALA A 135 -9.87 -3.92 -11.48
CA ALA A 135 -10.22 -4.36 -10.15
C ALA A 135 -11.72 -4.18 -9.87
N GLN A 136 -12.29 -5.13 -9.15
CA GLN A 136 -13.67 -5.06 -8.71
C GLN A 136 -13.75 -4.33 -7.37
N LEU A 137 -14.61 -3.32 -7.26
CA LEU A 137 -14.93 -2.69 -5.99
C LEU A 137 -15.85 -3.61 -5.18
N VAL A 138 -15.35 -4.16 -4.07
CA VAL A 138 -16.09 -5.10 -3.22
C VAL A 138 -16.72 -4.46 -1.98
N GLY A 139 -16.29 -3.25 -1.64
CA GLY A 139 -16.84 -2.50 -0.51
C GLY A 139 -16.35 -1.06 -0.51
N ARG A 140 -17.03 -0.21 0.23
CA ARG A 140 -16.62 1.18 0.45
C ARG A 140 -16.82 1.52 1.91
N ASP A 141 -15.72 1.80 2.59
CA ASP A 141 -15.74 2.34 3.95
C ASP A 141 -15.76 3.86 3.89
N VAL A 142 -16.56 4.46 4.73
CA VAL A 142 -16.62 5.91 4.85
C VAL A 142 -16.07 6.31 6.22
N ALA A 143 -14.97 7.05 6.23
CA ALA A 143 -14.49 7.70 7.44
C ALA A 143 -15.23 9.02 7.63
N ALA A 144 -15.94 9.15 8.74
CA ALA A 144 -16.56 10.41 9.13
C ALA A 144 -15.76 11.00 10.30
N VAL A 145 -15.24 12.21 10.11
CA VAL A 145 -14.67 13.00 11.19
C VAL A 145 -15.77 13.93 11.69
N THR A 146 -16.20 13.72 12.93
CA THR A 146 -17.17 14.62 13.58
C THR A 146 -16.43 15.53 14.56
N CYS A 147 -16.65 16.80 14.45
CA CYS A 147 -16.22 17.72 15.49
C CYS A 147 -17.45 18.22 16.24
N LYS A 148 -17.26 18.47 17.53
CA LYS A 148 -18.34 18.83 18.46
C LYS A 148 -19.19 20.03 18.00
N ASN A 149 -18.61 20.90 17.19
CA ASN A 149 -19.30 22.13 16.73
C ASN A 149 -20.17 21.88 15.47
N TYR A 150 -19.98 20.78 14.76
CA TYR A 150 -20.80 20.45 13.60
C TYR A 150 -22.06 19.66 13.94
N LEU A 151 -22.07 18.96 15.07
CA LEU A 151 -23.23 18.20 15.52
C LEU A 151 -24.36 19.08 16.07
N LEU A 152 -24.06 20.33 16.35
CA LEU A 152 -25.03 21.27 16.95
C LEU A 152 -25.76 22.16 15.92
N GLN A 153 -25.50 21.96 14.62
CA GLN A 153 -26.09 22.77 13.54
C GLN A 153 -27.16 22.04 12.73
N TRP A 154 -27.62 20.90 13.21
CA TRP A 154 -28.70 20.12 12.57
C TRP A 154 -30.02 20.37 13.24
#